data_88778737f85df370d7d6b2d473029ada
#
_entry.id   88778737f85df370d7d6b2d473029ada
#
_cell.length_a   1.000
_cell.length_b   1.000
_cell.length_c   1.000
_cell.angle_alpha   90.00
_cell.angle_beta   90.00
_cell.angle_gamma   90.00
#
_symmetry.space_group_name_H-M   'P 1'
#
loop_
_entity.id
_entity.type
_entity.pdbx_description
1 polymer ?
#
loop_
_entity_poly.entity_id
_entity_poly.type
_entity_poly.pdbx_seq_one_letter_code
_entity_poly.pdbx_strand_id
1 'polypeptide(L)'
;MKMNCTAFWRTIHPDNIKEMEIKMRSVPILIIGGGAAGMMAAASAIEQGGRVMVIEKMAMLGKKILATGNGRCNFTNLKQQPEFYHVTGSDDVWKLLRRFDEKRTISFFKEAGVYPEDKDGYVYPMSMQAVSLRNCLGRKLDKAEIHFEEKVTDIEQKTSATGKNTGFIVKTTKDKYLAKKIIVTAGGMAAKCHGSDGKCFGILAKLGHTVVTPVPALTWFKLKEKYTKLWAGVRVKGIIKAYDEDKKLLAHDKGELQLVASGISGIPVFQVSRYISRELEMSKRPYIEVDFLPEFSAEELYEELLRRKRCHPKLETSYILEGIMNNKLTDAVLLKCGIGSRTLLNELTGRQCQNICAAVKCFRADVSETAGFDNAQVTSGGVSRSEIDFEDMSSKVCEGLYLAGEIVDVDGICGGYNLQWAWSSGYIAGKSAAGGKQK
;
A
#
# COMPACT_ATOMS: atom_id res chain seq x y z
N MET A 1 44.73 52.84 -45.65
CA MET A 1 43.56 53.46 -45.01
C MET A 1 43.19 52.60 -43.79
N LYS A 2 43.75 53.01 -42.61
CA LYS A 2 43.55 52.33 -41.33
C LYS A 2 42.34 52.97 -40.67
N MET A 3 41.29 52.26 -40.44
CA MET A 3 40.18 52.68 -39.54
C MET A 3 40.31 52.04 -38.20
N ASN A 4 40.42 52.85 -37.18
CA ASN A 4 40.46 52.57 -35.78
C ASN A 4 39.12 51.98 -35.29
N CYS A 5 39.17 50.81 -34.67
CA CYS A 5 38.10 50.24 -33.80
C CYS A 5 38.52 50.42 -32.34
N THR A 6 38.25 51.59 -31.79
CA THR A 6 38.30 51.80 -30.32
C THR A 6 37.07 52.62 -29.94
N ALA A 7 36.31 52.11 -29.03
CA ALA A 7 35.26 52.69 -28.20
C ALA A 7 33.89 52.06 -28.35
N PHE A 8 33.59 51.07 -27.52
CA PHE A 8 32.30 50.95 -26.84
C PHE A 8 32.36 49.91 -25.69
N TRP A 9 33.27 50.12 -24.73
CA TRP A 9 33.12 49.55 -23.41
C TRP A 9 32.52 50.64 -22.52
N ARG A 10 31.16 50.74 -22.51
CA ARG A 10 30.48 51.45 -21.44
C ARG A 10 30.53 50.60 -20.20
N THR A 11 31.17 51.11 -19.21
CA THR A 11 31.23 50.72 -17.82
C THR A 11 29.84 50.35 -17.30
N ILE A 12 29.62 49.06 -17.08
CA ILE A 12 28.46 48.62 -16.28
C ILE A 12 28.87 48.91 -14.85
N HIS A 13 28.21 49.90 -14.23
CA HIS A 13 28.36 50.20 -12.80
C HIS A 13 28.02 48.98 -11.98
N PRO A 14 28.80 48.60 -10.94
CA PRO A 14 28.53 47.44 -10.07
C PRO A 14 27.24 47.56 -9.26
N ASP A 15 26.60 48.74 -9.18
CA ASP A 15 25.42 49.01 -8.37
C ASP A 15 24.09 48.64 -9.03
N ASN A 16 24.08 48.04 -10.20
CA ASN A 16 22.84 47.64 -10.91
C ASN A 16 22.62 46.12 -10.94
N ILE A 17 23.38 45.33 -10.21
CA ILE A 17 23.00 43.98 -9.83
C ILE A 17 22.19 44.08 -8.53
N LYS A 18 21.03 44.76 -8.59
CA LYS A 18 19.94 44.38 -7.69
C LYS A 18 19.64 42.95 -8.04
N GLU A 19 20.05 42.01 -7.15
CA GLU A 19 19.50 40.68 -7.08
C GLU A 19 17.98 40.84 -7.29
N MET A 20 17.48 40.41 -8.43
CA MET A 20 16.06 40.15 -8.56
C MET A 20 15.77 39.07 -7.49
N GLU A 21 15.46 39.49 -6.27
CA GLU A 21 14.79 38.63 -5.33
C GLU A 21 13.57 38.10 -6.06
N ILE A 22 13.68 36.89 -6.57
CA ILE A 22 12.53 36.14 -7.10
C ILE A 22 11.58 36.09 -5.91
N LYS A 23 10.53 36.92 -5.96
CA LYS A 23 9.54 37.06 -4.90
C LYS A 23 8.81 35.73 -4.78
N MET A 24 9.40 34.84 -3.94
CA MET A 24 8.84 33.52 -3.73
C MET A 24 7.38 33.67 -3.29
N ARG A 25 6.51 32.92 -3.93
CA ARG A 25 5.09 32.93 -3.61
C ARG A 25 4.86 32.35 -2.21
N SER A 26 4.25 33.15 -1.32
CA SER A 26 3.98 32.75 0.05
C SER A 26 2.64 32.03 0.16
N VAL A 27 2.61 30.86 0.81
CA VAL A 27 1.45 29.99 1.01
C VAL A 27 1.31 29.64 2.47
N PRO A 28 0.13 29.84 3.11
CA PRO A 28 -0.07 29.46 4.52
C PRO A 28 0.08 27.95 4.74
N ILE A 29 -0.58 27.13 3.92
CA ILE A 29 -0.55 25.67 4.03
C ILE A 29 -0.29 25.10 2.64
N LEU A 30 0.80 24.35 2.50
CA LEU A 30 1.15 23.64 1.26
C LEU A 30 1.07 22.15 1.50
N ILE A 31 0.27 21.45 0.66
CA ILE A 31 0.08 20.00 0.69
C ILE A 31 0.86 19.38 -0.45
N ILE A 32 1.69 18.39 -0.16
CA ILE A 32 2.53 17.70 -1.12
C ILE A 32 1.93 16.32 -1.41
N GLY A 33 1.32 16.19 -2.59
CA GLY A 33 0.65 14.99 -3.06
C GLY A 33 -0.88 15.09 -2.92
N GLY A 34 -1.58 15.00 -4.05
CA GLY A 34 -3.03 15.04 -4.18
C GLY A 34 -3.68 13.65 -4.20
N GLY A 35 -3.12 12.69 -3.45
CA GLY A 35 -3.71 11.37 -3.23
C GLY A 35 -4.87 11.39 -2.22
N ALA A 36 -5.29 10.21 -1.74
CA ALA A 36 -6.38 10.09 -0.77
C ALA A 36 -6.17 10.97 0.47
N ALA A 37 -5.04 10.82 1.15
CA ALA A 37 -4.72 11.59 2.35
C ALA A 37 -4.61 13.10 2.06
N GLY A 38 -3.99 13.49 0.92
CA GLY A 38 -3.82 14.89 0.56
C GLY A 38 -5.13 15.58 0.21
N MET A 39 -6.01 14.92 -0.53
CA MET A 39 -7.35 15.46 -0.82
C MET A 39 -8.17 15.63 0.47
N MET A 40 -8.10 14.67 1.39
CA MET A 40 -8.79 14.76 2.68
C MET A 40 -8.19 15.85 3.57
N ALA A 41 -6.86 15.99 3.59
CA ALA A 41 -6.18 17.07 4.32
C ALA A 41 -6.56 18.45 3.77
N ALA A 42 -6.63 18.59 2.44
CA ALA A 42 -7.06 19.85 1.81
C ALA A 42 -8.52 20.18 2.18
N ALA A 43 -9.44 19.23 2.04
CA ALA A 43 -10.84 19.41 2.39
C ALA A 43 -11.01 19.82 3.86
N SER A 44 -10.37 19.09 4.77
CA SER A 44 -10.42 19.40 6.20
C SER A 44 -9.83 20.77 6.55
N ALA A 45 -8.70 21.14 5.93
CA ALA A 45 -8.11 22.46 6.15
C ALA A 45 -9.00 23.61 5.65
N ILE A 46 -9.65 23.43 4.50
CA ILE A 46 -10.61 24.38 3.93
C ILE A 46 -11.85 24.53 4.83
N GLU A 47 -12.37 23.44 5.40
CA GLU A 47 -13.48 23.46 6.38
C GLU A 47 -13.15 24.31 7.62
N GLN A 48 -11.86 24.41 7.99
CA GLN A 48 -11.38 25.29 9.07
C GLN A 48 -11.05 26.71 8.61
N GLY A 49 -11.34 27.08 7.36
CA GLY A 49 -11.03 28.39 6.79
C GLY A 49 -9.57 28.56 6.35
N GLY A 50 -8.80 27.49 6.28
CA GLY A 50 -7.41 27.52 5.83
C GLY A 50 -7.26 27.81 4.34
N ARG A 51 -6.26 28.62 3.95
CA ARG A 51 -5.85 28.81 2.55
C ARG A 51 -4.83 27.72 2.19
N VAL A 52 -5.19 26.91 1.23
CA VAL A 52 -4.46 25.68 0.86
C VAL A 52 -3.97 25.74 -0.56
N MET A 53 -2.71 25.35 -0.77
CA MET A 53 -2.17 24.98 -2.08
C MET A 53 -1.84 23.49 -2.07
N VAL A 54 -2.20 22.78 -3.14
CA VAL A 54 -1.85 21.37 -3.36
C VAL A 54 -0.92 21.26 -4.56
N ILE A 55 0.23 20.62 -4.36
CA ILE A 55 1.16 20.27 -5.44
C ILE A 55 1.03 18.79 -5.73
N GLU A 56 0.62 18.47 -6.97
CA GLU A 56 0.46 17.09 -7.44
C GLU A 56 1.30 16.85 -8.70
N LYS A 57 2.13 15.81 -8.67
CA LYS A 57 3.01 15.48 -9.80
C LYS A 57 2.30 14.83 -10.98
N MET A 58 1.10 14.30 -10.76
CA MET A 58 0.28 13.71 -11.81
C MET A 58 -0.66 14.77 -12.42
N ALA A 59 -1.24 14.46 -13.57
CA ALA A 59 -2.19 15.35 -14.26
C ALA A 59 -3.58 15.41 -13.57
N MET A 60 -3.78 14.68 -12.46
CA MET A 60 -5.06 14.65 -11.75
C MET A 60 -4.90 14.26 -10.29
N LEU A 61 -5.84 14.72 -9.44
CA LEU A 61 -5.94 14.28 -8.06
C LEU A 61 -6.47 12.84 -7.98
N GLY A 62 -6.08 12.14 -6.90
CA GLY A 62 -6.66 10.86 -6.53
C GLY A 62 -6.44 9.71 -7.52
N LYS A 63 -5.37 9.75 -8.34
CA LYS A 63 -5.14 8.74 -9.38
C LYS A 63 -5.09 7.32 -8.82
N LYS A 64 -4.46 7.10 -7.65
CA LYS A 64 -4.42 5.78 -7.00
C LYS A 64 -5.79 5.34 -6.48
N ILE A 65 -6.69 6.26 -6.11
CA ILE A 65 -8.07 5.94 -5.69
C ILE A 65 -8.81 5.18 -6.81
N LEU A 66 -8.60 5.58 -8.07
CA LEU A 66 -9.27 4.98 -9.23
C LEU A 66 -8.94 3.49 -9.42
N ALA A 67 -7.76 3.06 -8.95
CA ALA A 67 -7.33 1.66 -9.05
C ALA A 67 -7.80 0.78 -7.88
N THR A 68 -8.30 1.38 -6.79
CA THR A 68 -8.70 0.64 -5.59
C THR A 68 -9.95 -0.19 -5.81
N GLY A 69 -10.01 -1.38 -5.19
CA GLY A 69 -11.16 -2.28 -5.29
C GLY A 69 -11.53 -2.64 -6.74
N ASN A 70 -10.55 -2.79 -7.63
CA ASN A 70 -10.77 -3.02 -9.07
C ASN A 70 -11.66 -1.94 -9.72
N GLY A 71 -11.41 -0.67 -9.43
CA GLY A 71 -12.16 0.47 -9.95
C GLY A 71 -13.47 0.79 -9.21
N ARG A 72 -13.78 0.04 -8.14
CA ARG A 72 -15.00 0.22 -7.33
C ARG A 72 -14.80 1.06 -6.08
N CYS A 73 -13.56 1.10 -5.55
CA CYS A 73 -13.14 1.78 -4.33
C CYS A 73 -13.84 1.27 -3.06
N ASN A 74 -13.28 0.23 -2.46
CA ASN A 74 -13.61 -0.10 -1.07
C ASN A 74 -12.99 0.98 -0.17
N PHE A 75 -13.79 2.01 0.19
CA PHE A 75 -13.23 3.22 0.78
C PHE A 75 -13.13 3.17 2.31
N THR A 76 -13.80 2.23 2.98
CA THR A 76 -13.64 1.92 4.41
C THR A 76 -14.19 0.53 4.72
N ASN A 77 -14.11 0.12 5.98
CA ASN A 77 -14.66 -1.13 6.49
C ASN A 77 -15.39 -0.86 7.81
N LEU A 78 -16.55 -1.51 8.02
CA LEU A 78 -17.30 -1.37 9.27
C LEU A 78 -16.69 -2.20 10.42
N LYS A 79 -15.89 -3.22 10.08
CA LYS A 79 -15.21 -4.08 11.05
C LYS A 79 -13.82 -3.51 11.32
N GLN A 80 -13.74 -2.51 12.20
CA GLN A 80 -12.48 -1.86 12.58
C GLN A 80 -11.95 -2.46 13.88
N GLN A 81 -10.67 -2.86 13.88
CA GLN A 81 -9.97 -3.37 15.06
C GLN A 81 -8.49 -2.94 14.97
N PRO A 82 -7.81 -2.75 16.14
CA PRO A 82 -6.39 -2.36 16.15
C PRO A 82 -5.49 -3.35 15.42
N GLU A 83 -5.80 -4.66 15.52
CA GLU A 83 -5.04 -5.76 14.94
C GLU A 83 -5.01 -5.74 13.41
N PHE A 84 -5.97 -5.03 12.78
CA PHE A 84 -6.03 -4.89 11.33
C PHE A 84 -5.06 -3.85 10.79
N TYR A 85 -4.43 -3.08 11.68
CA TYR A 85 -3.35 -2.16 11.34
C TYR A 85 -2.05 -2.71 11.92
N HIS A 86 -1.07 -2.88 11.07
CA HIS A 86 0.20 -3.47 11.45
C HIS A 86 1.07 -2.47 12.21
N VAL A 87 0.67 -2.14 13.42
CA VAL A 87 1.36 -1.22 14.31
C VAL A 87 1.82 -1.97 15.55
N THR A 88 3.12 -2.07 15.75
CA THR A 88 3.69 -2.76 16.91
C THR A 88 3.78 -1.76 18.08
N GLY A 89 3.14 -2.07 19.20
CA GLY A 89 3.45 -1.45 20.50
C GLY A 89 2.90 -0.06 20.76
N SER A 90 1.90 0.46 20.02
CA SER A 90 1.32 1.77 20.32
C SER A 90 -0.17 1.82 20.02
N ASP A 91 -0.97 2.23 21.01
CA ASP A 91 -2.40 2.52 20.87
C ASP A 91 -2.68 3.84 20.13
N ASP A 92 -1.65 4.61 19.79
CA ASP A 92 -1.80 5.98 19.29
C ASP A 92 -2.47 6.02 17.92
N VAL A 93 -2.09 5.09 17.01
CA VAL A 93 -2.75 4.96 15.70
C VAL A 93 -4.23 4.63 15.86
N TRP A 94 -4.56 3.74 16.80
CA TRP A 94 -5.95 3.38 17.07
C TRP A 94 -6.74 4.55 17.68
N LYS A 95 -6.16 5.32 18.60
CA LYS A 95 -6.77 6.53 19.15
C LYS A 95 -7.06 7.56 18.06
N LEU A 96 -6.12 7.77 17.13
CA LEU A 96 -6.34 8.65 15.99
C LEU A 96 -7.48 8.16 15.10
N LEU A 97 -7.49 6.87 14.73
CA LEU A 97 -8.54 6.27 13.90
C LEU A 97 -9.94 6.45 14.53
N ARG A 98 -10.08 6.35 15.83
CA ARG A 98 -11.35 6.57 16.53
C ARG A 98 -11.82 8.01 16.50
N ARG A 99 -10.94 8.98 16.27
CA ARG A 99 -11.30 10.41 16.15
C ARG A 99 -11.88 10.78 14.81
N PHE A 100 -11.51 10.03 13.76
CA PHE A 100 -12.13 10.09 12.44
C PHE A 100 -12.31 8.66 11.93
N ASP A 101 -13.28 7.98 12.51
CA ASP A 101 -13.58 6.57 12.30
C ASP A 101 -14.35 6.31 11.00
N GLU A 102 -14.72 5.05 10.78
CA GLU A 102 -15.50 4.61 9.63
C GLU A 102 -16.86 5.30 9.54
N LYS A 103 -17.51 5.62 10.67
CA LYS A 103 -18.80 6.30 10.70
C LYS A 103 -18.67 7.75 10.27
N ARG A 104 -17.65 8.45 10.78
CA ARG A 104 -17.32 9.81 10.36
C ARG A 104 -16.87 9.87 8.90
N THR A 105 -16.11 8.90 8.45
CA THR A 105 -15.73 8.75 7.03
C THR A 105 -16.95 8.62 6.16
N ILE A 106 -17.89 7.73 6.51
CA ILE A 106 -19.14 7.54 5.77
C ILE A 106 -19.98 8.83 5.78
N SER A 107 -20.11 9.51 6.93
CA SER A 107 -20.83 10.78 7.02
C SER A 107 -20.22 11.85 6.12
N PHE A 108 -18.91 12.03 6.18
CA PHE A 108 -18.18 12.98 5.35
C PHE A 108 -18.41 12.74 3.85
N PHE A 109 -18.33 11.48 3.42
CA PHE A 109 -18.56 11.13 2.01
C PHE A 109 -20.04 11.26 1.61
N LYS A 110 -21.00 10.98 2.51
CA LYS A 110 -22.43 11.24 2.26
C LYS A 110 -22.68 12.73 2.02
N GLU A 111 -22.12 13.62 2.84
CA GLU A 111 -22.19 15.07 2.66
C GLU A 111 -21.56 15.53 1.35
N ALA A 112 -20.50 14.82 0.88
CA ALA A 112 -19.93 15.06 -0.43
C ALA A 112 -20.73 14.49 -1.60
N GLY A 113 -21.81 13.74 -1.33
CA GLY A 113 -22.70 13.13 -2.34
C GLY A 113 -22.38 11.68 -2.69
N VAL A 114 -21.60 10.96 -1.85
CA VAL A 114 -21.30 9.53 -2.03
C VAL A 114 -22.13 8.72 -1.03
N TYR A 115 -23.11 7.97 -1.54
CA TYR A 115 -23.86 7.03 -0.70
C TYR A 115 -23.13 5.71 -0.57
N PRO A 116 -23.02 5.14 0.65
CA PRO A 116 -22.33 3.88 0.90
C PRO A 116 -23.20 2.68 0.57
N GLU A 117 -22.58 1.61 0.10
CA GLU A 117 -23.11 0.24 0.03
C GLU A 117 -22.21 -0.67 0.87
N ASP A 118 -22.81 -1.33 1.85
CA ASP A 118 -22.14 -2.32 2.69
C ASP A 118 -22.22 -3.72 2.06
N LYS A 119 -21.07 -4.39 1.97
CA LYS A 119 -20.95 -5.80 1.56
C LYS A 119 -20.11 -6.54 2.61
N ASP A 120 -20.78 -7.11 3.60
CA ASP A 120 -20.15 -7.84 4.71
C ASP A 120 -19.11 -7.01 5.49
N GLY A 121 -19.36 -5.73 5.65
CA GLY A 121 -18.48 -4.77 6.30
C GLY A 121 -17.58 -4.00 5.34
N TYR A 122 -17.38 -4.46 4.11
CA TYR A 122 -16.67 -3.72 3.07
C TYR A 122 -17.55 -2.62 2.49
N VAL A 123 -17.16 -1.36 2.64
CA VAL A 123 -17.97 -0.22 2.23
C VAL A 123 -17.49 0.34 0.89
N TYR A 124 -18.42 0.35 -0.07
CA TYR A 124 -18.22 0.88 -1.42
C TYR A 124 -19.13 2.07 -1.67
N PRO A 125 -18.82 2.96 -2.64
CA PRO A 125 -19.85 3.85 -3.16
C PRO A 125 -20.97 3.03 -3.83
N MET A 126 -22.24 3.37 -3.61
CA MET A 126 -23.38 2.68 -4.20
C MET A 126 -23.31 2.62 -5.74
N SER A 127 -22.65 3.58 -6.37
CA SER A 127 -22.39 3.56 -7.82
C SER A 127 -21.39 2.48 -8.24
N MET A 128 -20.69 1.82 -7.30
CA MET A 128 -19.59 0.88 -7.56
C MET A 128 -18.49 1.46 -8.45
N GLN A 129 -18.27 2.79 -8.40
CA GLN A 129 -17.32 3.50 -9.23
C GLN A 129 -16.37 4.37 -8.38
N ALA A 130 -15.10 4.05 -8.39
CA ALA A 130 -14.05 4.84 -7.71
C ALA A 130 -13.99 6.30 -8.19
N VAL A 131 -14.33 6.53 -9.47
CA VAL A 131 -14.36 7.87 -10.06
C VAL A 131 -15.40 8.76 -9.40
N SER A 132 -16.57 8.21 -9.00
CA SER A 132 -17.62 8.97 -8.30
C SER A 132 -17.09 9.49 -6.96
N LEU A 133 -16.46 8.63 -6.16
CA LEU A 133 -15.87 9.03 -4.88
C LEU A 133 -14.78 10.08 -5.05
N ARG A 134 -13.84 9.88 -5.99
CA ARG A 134 -12.77 10.83 -6.28
C ARG A 134 -13.33 12.19 -6.70
N ASN A 135 -14.35 12.23 -7.58
CA ASN A 135 -14.96 13.47 -8.05
C ASN A 135 -15.70 14.21 -6.93
N CYS A 136 -16.44 13.48 -6.09
CA CYS A 136 -17.16 14.06 -4.96
C CYS A 136 -16.20 14.68 -3.95
N LEU A 137 -15.11 13.97 -3.61
CA LEU A 137 -14.05 14.52 -2.74
C LEU A 137 -13.37 15.72 -3.42
N GLY A 138 -13.12 15.66 -4.75
CA GLY A 138 -12.51 16.75 -5.51
C GLY A 138 -13.31 18.05 -5.45
N ARG A 139 -14.64 17.99 -5.43
CA ARG A 139 -15.52 19.19 -5.28
C ARG A 139 -15.37 19.86 -3.91
N LYS A 140 -14.96 19.15 -2.85
CA LYS A 140 -14.64 19.75 -1.54
C LYS A 140 -13.38 20.63 -1.58
N LEU A 141 -12.60 20.55 -2.66
CA LEU A 141 -11.35 21.31 -2.85
C LEU A 141 -11.51 22.55 -3.75
N ASP A 142 -12.71 23.03 -3.99
CA ASP A 142 -13.02 24.18 -4.87
C ASP A 142 -12.28 25.47 -4.50
N LYS A 143 -11.95 25.63 -3.20
CA LYS A 143 -11.19 26.79 -2.68
C LYS A 143 -9.68 26.53 -2.59
N ALA A 144 -9.21 25.34 -2.95
CA ALA A 144 -7.78 25.05 -2.98
C ALA A 144 -7.16 25.56 -4.29
N GLU A 145 -5.95 26.06 -4.21
CA GLU A 145 -5.11 26.24 -5.37
C GLU A 145 -4.39 24.93 -5.67
N ILE A 146 -4.54 24.38 -6.88
CA ILE A 146 -4.01 23.07 -7.24
C ILE A 146 -3.06 23.20 -8.43
N HIS A 147 -1.84 22.72 -8.23
CA HIS A 147 -0.80 22.66 -9.26
C HIS A 147 -0.58 21.21 -9.69
N PHE A 148 -0.91 20.90 -10.92
CA PHE A 148 -0.71 19.60 -11.53
C PHE A 148 0.60 19.52 -12.30
N GLU A 149 1.06 18.26 -12.51
CA GLU A 149 2.31 17.96 -13.24
C GLU A 149 3.50 18.71 -12.66
N GLU A 150 3.46 18.95 -11.36
CA GLU A 150 4.48 19.66 -10.62
C GLU A 150 4.99 18.79 -9.47
N LYS A 151 6.28 18.49 -9.51
CA LYS A 151 6.91 17.59 -8.55
C LYS A 151 7.76 18.35 -7.58
N VAL A 152 7.58 18.10 -6.28
CA VAL A 152 8.48 18.58 -5.24
C VAL A 152 9.81 17.82 -5.37
N THR A 153 10.91 18.58 -5.40
CA THR A 153 12.28 18.07 -5.57
C THR A 153 13.10 18.23 -4.30
N ASP A 154 12.79 19.23 -3.46
CA ASP A 154 13.50 19.50 -2.23
C ASP A 154 12.63 20.31 -1.27
N ILE A 155 12.92 20.22 0.03
CA ILE A 155 12.29 21.00 1.09
C ILE A 155 13.37 21.45 2.07
N GLU A 156 13.47 22.75 2.28
CA GLU A 156 14.41 23.35 3.21
C GLU A 156 13.64 24.05 4.34
N GLN A 157 14.03 23.83 5.58
CA GLN A 157 13.48 24.53 6.73
C GLN A 157 14.10 25.94 6.79
N LYS A 158 13.26 26.98 6.89
CA LYS A 158 13.71 28.34 7.09
C LYS A 158 13.69 28.66 8.58
N THR A 159 14.86 28.99 9.12
CA THR A 159 15.01 29.34 10.54
C THR A 159 15.31 30.84 10.70
N SER A 160 14.81 31.43 11.79
CA SER A 160 15.20 32.77 12.20
C SER A 160 16.65 32.79 12.73
N ALA A 161 17.19 33.99 12.98
CA ALA A 161 18.48 34.17 13.63
C ALA A 161 18.54 33.51 15.03
N THR A 162 17.40 33.31 15.67
CA THR A 162 17.26 32.62 16.98
C THR A 162 17.04 31.11 16.87
N GLY A 163 17.17 30.53 15.64
CA GLY A 163 16.97 29.10 15.39
C GLY A 163 15.51 28.62 15.31
N LYS A 164 14.53 29.52 15.48
CA LYS A 164 13.10 29.15 15.40
C LYS A 164 12.69 28.94 13.94
N ASN A 165 11.90 27.88 13.67
CA ASN A 165 11.32 27.67 12.36
C ASN A 165 10.36 28.81 11.98
N THR A 166 10.54 29.39 10.81
CA THR A 166 9.70 30.48 10.26
C THR A 166 8.93 30.02 9.01
N GLY A 167 9.10 28.78 8.56
CA GLY A 167 8.46 28.19 7.42
C GLY A 167 9.40 27.28 6.60
N PHE A 168 9.01 27.00 5.38
CA PHE A 168 9.69 26.08 4.51
C PHE A 168 9.86 26.68 3.10
N ILE A 169 11.02 26.49 2.51
CA ILE A 169 11.24 26.71 1.09
C ILE A 169 11.03 25.37 0.40
N VAL A 170 9.94 25.25 -0.37
CA VAL A 170 9.60 24.06 -1.14
C VAL A 170 10.00 24.28 -2.59
N LYS A 171 10.96 23.50 -3.09
CA LYS A 171 11.43 23.54 -4.48
C LYS A 171 10.70 22.47 -5.29
N THR A 172 10.26 22.85 -6.44
CA THR A 172 9.57 21.97 -7.38
C THR A 172 10.24 21.95 -8.75
N THR A 173 9.70 21.18 -9.66
CA THR A 173 10.14 21.16 -11.07
C THR A 173 9.77 22.43 -11.83
N LYS A 174 8.87 23.25 -11.30
CA LYS A 174 8.36 24.45 -11.98
C LYS A 174 8.70 25.75 -11.24
N ASP A 175 8.66 25.74 -9.90
CA ASP A 175 8.76 26.97 -9.11
C ASP A 175 9.33 26.71 -7.71
N LYS A 176 9.42 27.78 -6.89
CA LYS A 176 9.77 27.76 -5.47
C LYS A 176 8.71 28.47 -4.64
N TYR A 177 8.28 27.83 -3.57
CA TYR A 177 7.23 28.33 -2.67
C TYR A 177 7.77 28.54 -1.26
N LEU A 178 7.32 29.60 -0.60
CA LEU A 178 7.53 29.82 0.82
C LEU A 178 6.25 29.38 1.56
N ALA A 179 6.27 28.23 2.20
CA ALA A 179 5.12 27.70 2.96
C ALA A 179 5.32 27.96 4.46
N LYS A 180 4.26 28.41 5.15
CA LYS A 180 4.30 28.53 6.61
C LYS A 180 4.21 27.15 7.29
N LYS A 181 3.35 26.27 6.75
CA LYS A 181 3.18 24.88 7.17
C LYS A 181 3.14 23.99 5.94
N ILE A 182 3.64 22.77 6.05
CA ILE A 182 3.57 21.78 4.99
C ILE A 182 2.92 20.49 5.49
N ILE A 183 2.12 19.85 4.65
CA ILE A 183 1.55 18.52 4.89
C ILE A 183 2.06 17.59 3.80
N VAL A 184 2.85 16.59 4.16
CA VAL A 184 3.38 15.61 3.21
C VAL A 184 2.46 14.40 3.17
N THR A 185 1.87 14.17 1.99
CA THR A 185 0.91 13.09 1.69
C THR A 185 1.28 12.38 0.39
N ALA A 186 2.58 12.28 0.13
CA ALA A 186 3.12 11.79 -1.15
C ALA A 186 2.96 10.28 -1.38
N GLY A 187 2.38 9.56 -0.40
CA GLY A 187 2.23 8.11 -0.44
C GLY A 187 3.56 7.36 -0.23
N GLY A 188 3.53 6.04 -0.39
CA GLY A 188 4.69 5.17 -0.29
C GLY A 188 5.39 4.91 -1.63
N MET A 189 5.72 3.63 -1.89
CA MET A 189 6.39 3.16 -3.11
C MET A 189 5.49 2.27 -3.98
N ALA A 190 4.36 1.80 -3.45
CA ALA A 190 3.49 0.86 -4.13
C ALA A 190 2.68 1.50 -5.26
N ALA A 191 2.60 0.81 -6.40
CA ALA A 191 1.89 1.23 -7.60
C ALA A 191 2.41 2.58 -8.15
N LYS A 192 3.69 2.63 -8.49
CA LYS A 192 4.42 3.81 -8.98
C LYS A 192 3.73 4.51 -10.16
N CYS A 193 3.06 3.78 -11.05
CA CYS A 193 2.28 4.33 -12.16
C CYS A 193 1.13 5.26 -11.70
N HIS A 194 0.72 5.18 -10.43
CA HIS A 194 -0.28 6.04 -9.83
C HIS A 194 0.29 7.19 -9.00
N GLY A 195 1.60 7.38 -9.01
CA GLY A 195 2.26 8.52 -8.39
C GLY A 195 2.97 8.23 -7.06
N SER A 196 3.00 7.00 -6.54
CA SER A 196 3.74 6.64 -5.32
C SER A 196 5.13 6.12 -5.70
N ASP A 197 6.14 7.01 -5.79
CA ASP A 197 7.50 6.66 -6.25
C ASP A 197 8.56 6.64 -5.13
N GLY A 198 8.17 6.89 -3.89
CA GLY A 198 9.04 6.87 -2.71
C GLY A 198 10.04 8.01 -2.60
N LYS A 199 10.09 8.94 -3.56
CA LYS A 199 11.13 10.00 -3.57
C LYS A 199 11.03 10.96 -2.38
N CYS A 200 9.83 11.13 -1.81
CA CYS A 200 9.66 11.97 -0.64
C CYS A 200 10.32 11.39 0.63
N PHE A 201 10.58 10.08 0.71
CA PHE A 201 11.33 9.51 1.84
C PHE A 201 12.73 10.11 1.96
N GLY A 202 13.44 10.26 0.82
CA GLY A 202 14.76 10.89 0.82
C GLY A 202 14.73 12.38 1.23
N ILE A 203 13.66 13.09 0.89
CA ILE A 203 13.47 14.50 1.32
C ILE A 203 13.21 14.56 2.82
N LEU A 204 12.37 13.68 3.36
CA LEU A 204 12.06 13.63 4.78
C LEU A 204 13.26 13.18 5.63
N ALA A 205 14.08 12.25 5.10
CA ALA A 205 15.33 11.87 5.74
C ALA A 205 16.32 13.05 5.87
N LYS A 206 16.40 13.93 4.86
CA LYS A 206 17.21 15.16 4.94
C LYS A 206 16.67 16.15 5.97
N LEU A 207 15.37 16.15 6.25
CA LEU A 207 14.74 16.94 7.32
C LEU A 207 14.90 16.31 8.71
N GLY A 208 15.63 15.21 8.82
CA GLY A 208 15.96 14.53 10.08
C GLY A 208 15.07 13.36 10.44
N HIS A 209 14.12 12.98 9.58
CA HIS A 209 13.25 11.83 9.85
C HIS A 209 13.92 10.49 9.57
N THR A 210 13.67 9.53 10.44
CA THR A 210 14.00 8.13 10.26
C THR A 210 12.97 7.47 9.33
N VAL A 211 13.47 6.79 8.30
CA VAL A 211 12.61 6.02 7.38
C VAL A 211 12.82 4.53 7.64
N VAL A 212 11.78 3.86 8.14
CA VAL A 212 11.72 2.40 8.22
C VAL A 212 11.72 1.85 6.81
N THR A 213 12.66 0.94 6.50
CA THR A 213 12.85 0.42 5.13
C THR A 213 11.51 0.00 4.52
N PRO A 214 11.10 0.61 3.41
CA PRO A 214 9.86 0.25 2.74
C PRO A 214 9.97 -1.11 2.08
N VAL A 215 8.93 -1.95 2.23
CA VAL A 215 8.77 -3.21 1.51
C VAL A 215 7.38 -3.29 0.87
N PRO A 216 7.23 -4.03 -0.25
CA PRO A 216 5.92 -4.21 -0.87
C PRO A 216 5.01 -5.05 0.03
N ALA A 217 3.75 -4.61 0.19
CA ALA A 217 2.72 -5.32 0.94
C ALA A 217 1.41 -5.40 0.14
N LEU A 218 0.53 -6.33 0.52
CA LEU A 218 -0.66 -6.71 -0.24
C LEU A 218 -0.30 -7.02 -1.71
N THR A 219 0.62 -7.97 -1.87
CA THR A 219 1.18 -8.40 -3.16
C THR A 219 1.23 -9.92 -3.26
N TRP A 220 1.43 -10.45 -4.45
CA TRP A 220 1.54 -11.87 -4.70
C TRP A 220 3.00 -12.34 -4.67
N PHE A 221 3.22 -13.69 -4.57
CA PHE A 221 4.53 -14.30 -4.48
C PHE A 221 4.93 -15.03 -5.76
N LYS A 222 6.19 -14.91 -6.12
CA LYS A 222 6.86 -15.81 -7.04
C LYS A 222 7.44 -17.00 -6.26
N LEU A 223 7.23 -18.19 -6.79
CA LEU A 223 7.73 -19.44 -6.21
C LEU A 223 8.86 -20.00 -7.06
N LYS A 224 9.81 -20.71 -6.42
CA LYS A 224 10.96 -21.30 -7.12
C LYS A 224 10.60 -22.53 -7.96
N GLU A 225 9.47 -23.14 -7.70
CA GLU A 225 9.10 -24.44 -8.18
C GLU A 225 8.55 -24.45 -9.61
N LYS A 226 8.88 -25.51 -10.36
CA LYS A 226 8.51 -25.64 -11.76
C LYS A 226 7.03 -26.02 -11.99
N TYR A 227 6.37 -26.61 -10.99
CA TYR A 227 4.97 -27.06 -11.09
C TYR A 227 3.95 -25.92 -11.14
N THR A 228 4.35 -24.69 -10.84
CA THR A 228 3.46 -23.52 -10.90
C THR A 228 2.83 -23.31 -12.28
N LYS A 229 3.51 -23.75 -13.35
CA LYS A 229 2.96 -23.67 -14.70
C LYS A 229 1.75 -24.59 -14.90
N LEU A 230 1.72 -25.75 -14.21
CA LEU A 230 0.63 -26.72 -14.32
C LEU A 230 -0.67 -26.18 -13.73
N TRP A 231 -0.60 -25.52 -12.60
CA TRP A 231 -1.80 -25.02 -11.89
C TRP A 231 -2.28 -23.63 -12.33
N ALA A 232 -1.63 -23.02 -13.32
CA ALA A 232 -1.96 -21.66 -13.75
C ALA A 232 -3.44 -21.47 -14.08
N GLY A 233 -4.04 -20.43 -13.49
CA GLY A 233 -5.46 -20.07 -13.65
C GLY A 233 -6.41 -20.79 -12.70
N VAL A 234 -5.93 -21.68 -11.83
CA VAL A 234 -6.76 -22.36 -10.83
C VAL A 234 -7.07 -21.40 -9.69
N ARG A 235 -8.32 -21.40 -9.22
CA ARG A 235 -8.78 -20.81 -7.96
C ARG A 235 -9.19 -21.92 -7.03
N VAL A 236 -8.77 -21.83 -5.78
CA VAL A 236 -9.04 -22.85 -4.77
C VAL A 236 -9.21 -22.19 -3.40
N LYS A 237 -10.18 -22.63 -2.61
CA LYS A 237 -10.26 -22.27 -1.19
C LYS A 237 -9.15 -23.00 -0.45
N GLY A 238 -8.41 -22.30 0.39
CA GLY A 238 -7.30 -22.89 1.11
C GLY A 238 -6.87 -22.05 2.30
N ILE A 239 -5.91 -22.58 3.04
CA ILE A 239 -5.22 -21.89 4.12
C ILE A 239 -3.77 -21.72 3.68
N ILE A 240 -3.26 -20.49 3.74
CA ILE A 240 -1.84 -20.20 3.54
C ILE A 240 -1.20 -19.86 4.89
N LYS A 241 -0.01 -20.39 5.11
CA LYS A 241 0.84 -20.11 6.26
C LYS A 241 2.20 -19.62 5.76
N ALA A 242 2.68 -18.52 6.30
CA ALA A 242 3.99 -17.96 5.98
C ALA A 242 4.97 -18.22 7.12
N TYR A 243 6.17 -18.68 6.80
CA TYR A 243 7.22 -19.02 7.74
C TYR A 243 8.53 -18.32 7.41
N ASP A 244 9.34 -18.04 8.43
CA ASP A 244 10.74 -17.69 8.26
C ASP A 244 11.61 -18.95 7.97
N GLU A 245 12.92 -18.75 7.77
CA GLU A 245 13.86 -19.84 7.53
C GLU A 245 14.02 -20.79 8.74
N ASP A 246 13.76 -20.31 9.96
CA ASP A 246 13.84 -21.06 11.21
C ASP A 246 12.55 -21.82 11.54
N LYS A 247 11.60 -21.88 10.61
CA LYS A 247 10.28 -22.54 10.74
C LYS A 247 9.32 -21.88 11.75
N LYS A 248 9.56 -20.62 12.09
CA LYS A 248 8.62 -19.84 12.90
C LYS A 248 7.46 -19.38 12.04
N LEU A 249 6.23 -19.64 12.47
CA LEU A 249 5.04 -19.11 11.84
C LEU A 249 4.99 -17.60 11.99
N LEU A 250 4.99 -16.89 10.88
CA LEU A 250 4.93 -15.42 10.81
C LEU A 250 3.49 -14.92 10.71
N ALA A 251 2.70 -15.55 9.85
CA ALA A 251 1.29 -15.20 9.63
C ALA A 251 0.56 -16.34 8.91
N HIS A 252 -0.77 -16.32 8.98
CA HIS A 252 -1.63 -17.20 8.18
C HIS A 252 -2.94 -16.49 7.83
N ASP A 253 -3.59 -16.97 6.77
CA ASP A 253 -4.95 -16.55 6.41
C ASP A 253 -5.67 -17.64 5.62
N LYS A 254 -7.01 -17.58 5.57
CA LYS A 254 -7.89 -18.53 4.88
C LYS A 254 -8.78 -17.81 3.87
N GLY A 255 -8.91 -18.37 2.67
CA GLY A 255 -9.81 -17.84 1.65
C GLY A 255 -9.50 -18.38 0.26
N GLU A 256 -9.95 -17.66 -0.78
CA GLU A 256 -9.68 -18.03 -2.16
C GLU A 256 -8.25 -17.66 -2.58
N LEU A 257 -7.47 -18.67 -2.90
CA LEU A 257 -6.14 -18.57 -3.47
C LEU A 257 -6.24 -18.57 -5.00
N GLN A 258 -5.41 -17.78 -5.65
CA GLN A 258 -5.26 -17.73 -7.10
C GLN A 258 -3.89 -18.25 -7.49
N LEU A 259 -3.86 -19.40 -8.19
CA LEU A 259 -2.63 -20.02 -8.63
C LEU A 259 -2.26 -19.46 -10.00
N VAL A 260 -1.08 -18.83 -10.09
CA VAL A 260 -0.58 -18.19 -11.31
C VAL A 260 0.65 -18.94 -11.85
N ALA A 261 0.99 -18.72 -13.13
CA ALA A 261 2.05 -19.45 -13.80
C ALA A 261 3.44 -19.33 -13.15
N SER A 262 3.67 -18.30 -12.37
CA SER A 262 4.95 -18.06 -11.68
C SER A 262 4.84 -18.11 -10.16
N GLY A 263 3.66 -18.44 -9.59
CA GLY A 263 3.51 -18.43 -8.14
C GLY A 263 2.07 -18.50 -7.64
N ILE A 264 1.78 -17.71 -6.60
CA ILE A 264 0.51 -17.72 -5.89
C ILE A 264 0.04 -16.30 -5.53
N SER A 265 -1.26 -16.06 -5.65
CA SER A 265 -1.95 -14.79 -5.43
C SER A 265 -3.28 -15.03 -4.69
N GLY A 266 -4.06 -13.98 -4.48
CA GLY A 266 -5.35 -14.00 -3.76
C GLY A 266 -5.29 -13.25 -2.46
N ILE A 267 -6.44 -12.93 -1.89
CA ILE A 267 -6.51 -12.13 -0.65
C ILE A 267 -5.69 -12.74 0.49
N PRO A 268 -5.76 -14.06 0.76
CA PRO A 268 -4.94 -14.65 1.83
C PRO A 268 -3.43 -14.48 1.62
N VAL A 269 -2.98 -14.53 0.37
CA VAL A 269 -1.57 -14.30 0.02
C VAL A 269 -1.19 -12.85 0.29
N PHE A 270 -2.08 -11.91 -0.06
CA PHE A 270 -1.86 -10.49 0.21
C PHE A 270 -1.71 -10.21 1.71
N GLN A 271 -2.55 -10.83 2.54
CA GLN A 271 -2.52 -10.65 4.00
C GLN A 271 -1.18 -11.09 4.64
N VAL A 272 -0.59 -12.18 4.15
CA VAL A 272 0.68 -12.66 4.69
C VAL A 272 1.90 -12.03 4.01
N SER A 273 1.72 -11.27 2.93
CA SER A 273 2.82 -10.81 2.07
C SER A 273 3.82 -9.88 2.75
N ARG A 274 3.38 -9.00 3.64
CA ARG A 274 4.28 -8.07 4.32
C ARG A 274 5.35 -8.76 5.15
N TYR A 275 4.98 -9.87 5.79
CA TYR A 275 5.91 -10.65 6.61
C TYR A 275 6.98 -11.32 5.76
N ILE A 276 6.58 -11.93 4.65
CA ILE A 276 7.49 -12.52 3.67
C ILE A 276 8.40 -11.44 3.06
N SER A 277 7.85 -10.26 2.72
CA SER A 277 8.63 -9.15 2.18
C SER A 277 9.71 -8.69 3.16
N ARG A 278 9.42 -8.65 4.47
CA ARG A 278 10.41 -8.29 5.51
C ARG A 278 11.54 -9.33 5.61
N GLU A 279 11.22 -10.62 5.57
CA GLU A 279 12.24 -11.67 5.59
C GLU A 279 13.14 -11.60 4.34
N LEU A 280 12.56 -11.40 3.16
CA LEU A 280 13.31 -11.24 1.92
C LEU A 280 14.22 -10.01 1.92
N GLU A 281 13.76 -8.87 2.49
CA GLU A 281 14.56 -7.66 2.66
C GLU A 281 15.79 -7.91 3.54
N MET A 282 15.66 -8.75 4.56
CA MET A 282 16.75 -9.19 5.41
C MET A 282 17.62 -10.29 4.78
N SER A 283 17.44 -10.56 3.48
CA SER A 283 18.16 -11.62 2.73
C SER A 283 17.95 -13.03 3.28
N LYS A 284 16.88 -13.28 4.00
CA LYS A 284 16.48 -14.59 4.50
C LYS A 284 15.70 -15.40 3.46
N ARG A 285 15.43 -16.67 3.77
CA ARG A 285 14.76 -17.63 2.87
C ARG A 285 13.40 -18.05 3.42
N PRO A 286 12.39 -17.19 3.36
CA PRO A 286 11.05 -17.54 3.81
C PRO A 286 10.40 -18.56 2.88
N TYR A 287 9.45 -19.31 3.43
CA TYR A 287 8.62 -20.23 2.67
C TYR A 287 7.16 -20.15 3.09
N ILE A 288 6.30 -20.75 2.26
CA ILE A 288 4.88 -20.90 2.56
C ILE A 288 4.50 -22.37 2.64
N GLU A 289 3.47 -22.65 3.40
CA GLU A 289 2.72 -23.91 3.38
C GLU A 289 1.27 -23.62 3.04
N VAL A 290 0.70 -24.44 2.16
CA VAL A 290 -0.69 -24.28 1.73
C VAL A 290 -1.46 -25.56 1.99
N ASP A 291 -2.57 -25.45 2.67
CA ASP A 291 -3.60 -26.49 2.74
C ASP A 291 -4.64 -26.19 1.65
N PHE A 292 -4.70 -27.04 0.62
CA PHE A 292 -5.61 -26.90 -0.51
C PHE A 292 -7.00 -27.51 -0.29
N LEU A 293 -7.18 -28.28 0.80
CA LEU A 293 -8.45 -28.92 1.15
C LEU A 293 -8.72 -28.81 2.67
N PRO A 294 -8.95 -27.60 3.20
CA PRO A 294 -9.15 -27.39 4.63
C PRO A 294 -10.43 -28.05 5.17
N GLU A 295 -11.34 -28.45 4.31
CA GLU A 295 -12.58 -29.17 4.65
C GLU A 295 -12.35 -30.65 5.02
N PHE A 296 -11.19 -31.24 4.64
CA PHE A 296 -10.81 -32.60 4.98
C PHE A 296 -9.72 -32.60 6.06
N SER A 297 -9.82 -33.48 7.03
CA SER A 297 -8.66 -33.84 7.84
C SER A 297 -7.64 -34.65 7.02
N ALA A 298 -6.41 -34.79 7.51
CA ALA A 298 -5.40 -35.59 6.83
C ALA A 298 -5.81 -37.07 6.78
N GLU A 299 -6.44 -37.55 7.84
CA GLU A 299 -6.94 -38.91 7.99
C GLU A 299 -8.07 -39.19 7.02
N GLU A 300 -9.09 -38.33 6.97
CA GLU A 300 -10.22 -38.46 6.04
C GLU A 300 -9.75 -38.46 4.57
N LEU A 301 -8.84 -37.57 4.21
CA LEU A 301 -8.27 -37.53 2.87
C LEU A 301 -7.51 -38.81 2.55
N TYR A 302 -6.67 -39.30 3.48
CA TYR A 302 -5.90 -40.53 3.29
C TYR A 302 -6.81 -41.75 3.09
N GLU A 303 -7.84 -41.90 3.89
CA GLU A 303 -8.83 -42.99 3.75
C GLU A 303 -9.57 -42.92 2.43
N GLU A 304 -9.91 -41.71 1.95
CA GLU A 304 -10.54 -41.52 0.64
C GLU A 304 -9.59 -41.91 -0.50
N LEU A 305 -8.31 -41.59 -0.42
CA LEU A 305 -7.33 -42.04 -1.42
C LEU A 305 -7.21 -43.57 -1.46
N LEU A 306 -7.16 -44.22 -0.30
CA LEU A 306 -7.14 -45.67 -0.21
C LEU A 306 -8.43 -46.32 -0.73
N ARG A 307 -9.59 -45.72 -0.45
CA ARG A 307 -10.88 -46.17 -0.98
C ARG A 307 -10.88 -46.10 -2.51
N ARG A 308 -10.46 -45.00 -3.11
CA ARG A 308 -10.37 -44.82 -4.58
C ARG A 308 -9.44 -45.83 -5.22
N LYS A 309 -8.28 -46.06 -4.63
CA LYS A 309 -7.34 -47.09 -5.06
C LYS A 309 -7.99 -48.50 -5.10
N ARG A 310 -8.79 -48.83 -4.09
CA ARG A 310 -9.51 -50.14 -4.03
C ARG A 310 -10.64 -50.22 -5.05
N CYS A 311 -11.45 -49.16 -5.16
CA CYS A 311 -12.64 -49.16 -6.02
C CYS A 311 -12.33 -48.97 -7.48
N HIS A 312 -11.23 -48.28 -7.81
CA HIS A 312 -10.89 -47.90 -9.20
C HIS A 312 -9.43 -48.27 -9.57
N PRO A 313 -8.97 -49.51 -9.37
CA PRO A 313 -7.56 -49.87 -9.45
C PRO A 313 -6.91 -49.60 -10.81
N LYS A 314 -7.71 -49.57 -11.90
CA LYS A 314 -7.24 -49.37 -13.28
C LYS A 314 -7.28 -47.90 -13.75
N LEU A 315 -7.78 -46.97 -12.93
CA LEU A 315 -7.68 -45.54 -13.27
C LEU A 315 -6.27 -45.00 -13.07
N GLU A 316 -5.92 -44.00 -13.87
CA GLU A 316 -4.66 -43.28 -13.73
C GLU A 316 -4.66 -42.38 -12.47
N THR A 317 -3.49 -42.10 -11.92
CA THR A 317 -3.29 -41.26 -10.76
C THR A 317 -3.77 -39.81 -10.94
N SER A 318 -3.83 -39.33 -12.17
CA SER A 318 -4.44 -38.03 -12.53
C SER A 318 -5.89 -37.89 -12.03
N TYR A 319 -6.61 -39.01 -11.85
CA TYR A 319 -7.99 -39.04 -11.36
C TYR A 319 -8.12 -39.26 -9.85
N ILE A 320 -7.00 -39.39 -9.12
CA ILE A 320 -7.05 -39.76 -7.69
C ILE A 320 -7.81 -38.75 -6.83
N LEU A 321 -7.81 -37.46 -7.21
CA LEU A 321 -8.53 -36.39 -6.54
C LEU A 321 -9.68 -35.79 -7.37
N GLU A 322 -10.10 -36.49 -8.45
CA GLU A 322 -11.19 -36.03 -9.30
C GLU A 322 -12.49 -35.86 -8.51
N GLY A 323 -13.18 -34.74 -8.74
CA GLY A 323 -14.39 -34.36 -7.99
C GLY A 323 -14.11 -33.76 -6.60
N ILE A 324 -12.86 -33.78 -6.12
CA ILE A 324 -12.45 -33.15 -4.86
C ILE A 324 -11.61 -31.91 -5.15
N MET A 325 -10.69 -31.98 -6.10
CA MET A 325 -9.74 -30.93 -6.42
C MET A 325 -9.63 -30.72 -7.94
N ASN A 326 -9.22 -29.53 -8.35
CA ASN A 326 -9.00 -29.22 -9.77
C ASN A 326 -7.88 -30.10 -10.35
N ASN A 327 -8.08 -30.68 -11.53
CA ASN A 327 -7.13 -31.63 -12.15
C ASN A 327 -5.73 -31.02 -12.36
N LYS A 328 -5.63 -29.74 -12.77
CA LYS A 328 -4.33 -29.06 -12.92
C LYS A 328 -3.57 -28.98 -11.58
N LEU A 329 -4.30 -28.79 -10.47
CA LEU A 329 -3.68 -28.77 -9.14
C LEU A 329 -3.31 -30.19 -8.70
N THR A 330 -4.11 -31.20 -9.06
CA THR A 330 -3.76 -32.62 -8.86
C THR A 330 -2.46 -32.96 -9.56
N ASP A 331 -2.30 -32.58 -10.83
CA ASP A 331 -1.06 -32.83 -11.59
C ASP A 331 0.16 -32.16 -10.93
N ALA A 332 0.00 -30.95 -10.42
CA ALA A 332 1.08 -30.26 -9.70
C ALA A 332 1.46 -30.97 -8.39
N VAL A 333 0.49 -31.49 -7.65
CA VAL A 333 0.70 -32.30 -6.43
C VAL A 333 1.41 -33.60 -6.77
N LEU A 334 0.96 -34.34 -7.80
CA LEU A 334 1.59 -35.57 -8.23
C LEU A 334 3.05 -35.33 -8.67
N LEU A 335 3.30 -34.30 -9.46
CA LEU A 335 4.65 -33.94 -9.87
C LEU A 335 5.56 -33.63 -8.66
N LYS A 336 5.03 -32.91 -7.65
CA LYS A 336 5.75 -32.65 -6.40
C LYS A 336 6.09 -33.93 -5.64
N CYS A 337 5.20 -34.93 -5.69
CA CYS A 337 5.40 -36.24 -5.06
C CYS A 337 6.29 -37.18 -5.89
N GLY A 338 6.72 -36.78 -7.10
CA GLY A 338 7.48 -37.64 -8.01
C GLY A 338 6.64 -38.80 -8.58
N ILE A 339 5.31 -38.64 -8.70
CA ILE A 339 4.38 -39.66 -9.18
C ILE A 339 3.94 -39.28 -10.58
N GLY A 340 4.06 -40.23 -11.52
CA GLY A 340 3.59 -40.07 -12.89
C GLY A 340 2.06 -40.00 -12.95
N SER A 341 1.50 -39.03 -13.68
CA SER A 341 0.04 -38.86 -13.81
C SER A 341 -0.68 -40.03 -14.48
N ARG A 342 0.07 -40.85 -15.26
CA ARG A 342 -0.43 -42.05 -15.96
C ARG A 342 -0.18 -43.36 -15.22
N THR A 343 0.44 -43.34 -14.04
CA THR A 343 0.58 -44.51 -13.17
C THR A 343 -0.83 -44.97 -12.77
N LEU A 344 -1.05 -46.27 -12.69
CA LEU A 344 -2.36 -46.81 -12.28
C LEU A 344 -2.54 -46.70 -10.76
N LEU A 345 -3.76 -46.50 -10.30
CA LEU A 345 -4.06 -46.34 -8.85
C LEU A 345 -3.64 -47.59 -8.05
N ASN A 346 -3.77 -48.80 -8.61
CA ASN A 346 -3.32 -50.02 -7.92
C ASN A 346 -1.79 -50.13 -7.75
N GLU A 347 -1.01 -49.40 -8.55
CA GLU A 347 0.45 -49.37 -8.46
C GLU A 347 0.95 -48.43 -7.34
N LEU A 348 0.11 -47.51 -6.85
CA LEU A 348 0.47 -46.64 -5.76
C LEU A 348 0.70 -47.45 -4.47
N THR A 349 1.81 -47.19 -3.83
CA THR A 349 2.06 -47.69 -2.46
C THR A 349 1.27 -46.87 -1.42
N GLY A 350 1.05 -47.42 -0.24
CA GLY A 350 0.46 -46.69 0.88
C GLY A 350 1.26 -45.43 1.22
N ARG A 351 2.61 -45.50 1.16
CA ARG A 351 3.50 -44.34 1.39
C ARG A 351 3.31 -43.23 0.34
N GLN A 352 3.09 -43.61 -0.93
CA GLN A 352 2.80 -42.61 -1.96
C GLN A 352 1.45 -41.93 -1.73
N CYS A 353 0.42 -42.67 -1.28
CA CYS A 353 -0.85 -42.06 -0.85
C CYS A 353 -0.66 -41.10 0.33
N GLN A 354 0.18 -41.45 1.31
CA GLN A 354 0.54 -40.53 2.42
C GLN A 354 1.25 -39.27 1.91
N ASN A 355 2.17 -39.42 0.97
CA ASN A 355 2.88 -38.28 0.36
C ASN A 355 1.93 -37.34 -0.42
N ILE A 356 0.96 -37.90 -1.17
CA ILE A 356 -0.08 -37.10 -1.84
C ILE A 356 -0.90 -36.34 -0.81
N CYS A 357 -1.37 -37.05 0.25
CA CYS A 357 -2.13 -36.43 1.33
C CYS A 357 -1.34 -35.30 2.00
N ALA A 358 -0.09 -35.52 2.37
CA ALA A 358 0.78 -34.51 2.96
C ALA A 358 0.99 -33.32 2.02
N ALA A 359 1.19 -33.57 0.71
CA ALA A 359 1.36 -32.52 -0.28
C ALA A 359 0.07 -31.70 -0.50
N VAL A 360 -1.12 -32.27 -0.32
CA VAL A 360 -2.39 -31.54 -0.39
C VAL A 360 -2.62 -30.71 0.85
N LYS A 361 -2.33 -31.27 2.03
CA LYS A 361 -2.60 -30.63 3.34
C LYS A 361 -1.50 -29.66 3.80
N CYS A 362 -0.28 -29.84 3.31
CA CYS A 362 0.88 -29.03 3.69
C CYS A 362 1.81 -28.87 2.47
N PHE A 363 1.33 -28.13 1.48
CA PHE A 363 2.09 -27.87 0.26
C PHE A 363 3.16 -26.81 0.52
N ARG A 364 4.36 -27.24 0.86
CA ARG A 364 5.48 -26.34 1.10
C ARG A 364 6.05 -25.83 -0.23
N ALA A 365 6.27 -24.52 -0.33
CA ALA A 365 6.91 -23.85 -1.45
C ALA A 365 7.82 -22.70 -0.99
N ASP A 366 9.02 -22.63 -1.54
CA ASP A 366 9.97 -21.57 -1.26
C ASP A 366 9.60 -20.30 -2.04
N VAL A 367 9.53 -19.18 -1.34
CA VAL A 367 9.29 -17.89 -1.98
C VAL A 367 10.59 -17.33 -2.51
N SER A 368 10.66 -17.08 -3.83
CA SER A 368 11.85 -16.49 -4.45
C SER A 368 11.87 -14.97 -4.31
N GLU A 369 10.74 -14.34 -4.55
CA GLU A 369 10.54 -12.90 -4.50
C GLU A 369 9.04 -12.57 -4.38
N THR A 370 8.73 -11.35 -3.98
CA THR A 370 7.38 -10.80 -4.17
C THR A 370 7.26 -10.20 -5.57
N ALA A 371 6.04 -9.86 -5.99
CA ALA A 371 5.84 -9.20 -7.29
C ALA A 371 6.34 -7.74 -7.34
N GLY A 372 6.99 -7.28 -6.28
CA GLY A 372 7.58 -5.95 -6.17
C GLY A 372 6.55 -4.83 -5.98
N PHE A 373 7.06 -3.61 -5.86
CA PHE A 373 6.24 -2.43 -5.59
C PHE A 373 5.25 -2.08 -6.70
N ASP A 374 5.56 -2.38 -7.94
CA ASP A 374 4.68 -2.06 -9.07
C ASP A 374 3.36 -2.85 -9.03
N ASN A 375 3.39 -4.05 -8.43
CA ASN A 375 2.24 -4.93 -8.27
C ASN A 375 1.69 -4.96 -6.83
N ALA A 376 2.32 -4.25 -5.91
CA ALA A 376 1.84 -4.13 -4.54
C ALA A 376 0.72 -3.10 -4.44
N GLN A 377 -0.27 -3.35 -3.58
CA GLN A 377 -1.33 -2.38 -3.31
C GLN A 377 -0.86 -1.29 -2.34
N VAL A 378 -0.02 -1.65 -1.37
CA VAL A 378 0.48 -0.75 -0.32
C VAL A 378 1.95 -0.99 -0.03
N THR A 379 2.55 -0.01 0.63
CA THR A 379 3.91 -0.05 1.18
C THR A 379 3.82 -0.32 2.67
N SER A 380 4.58 -1.28 3.17
CA SER A 380 4.85 -1.43 4.59
C SER A 380 6.21 -0.79 4.90
N GLY A 381 6.27 0.07 5.90
CA GLY A 381 7.40 0.96 6.14
C GLY A 381 7.10 2.40 5.77
N GLY A 382 8.02 3.31 6.02
CA GLY A 382 7.85 4.74 5.84
C GLY A 382 8.45 5.55 6.98
N VAL A 383 8.03 6.79 7.15
CA VAL A 383 8.51 7.64 8.26
C VAL A 383 8.12 7.01 9.59
N SER A 384 9.10 6.92 10.48
CA SER A 384 8.93 6.28 11.79
C SER A 384 7.79 6.93 12.59
N ARG A 385 6.90 6.10 13.10
CA ARG A 385 5.75 6.51 13.93
C ARG A 385 6.15 7.21 15.21
N SER A 386 7.31 6.86 15.79
CA SER A 386 7.81 7.47 17.02
C SER A 386 8.08 8.98 16.86
N GLU A 387 8.28 9.43 15.63
CA GLU A 387 8.58 10.82 15.27
C GLU A 387 7.34 11.64 14.88
N ILE A 388 6.14 11.04 14.96
CA ILE A 388 4.86 11.69 14.66
C ILE A 388 4.05 11.83 15.94
N ASP A 389 3.45 12.98 16.13
CA ASP A 389 2.42 13.19 17.13
C ASP A 389 1.06 12.81 16.56
N PHE A 390 0.49 11.71 17.04
CA PHE A 390 -0.80 11.22 16.56
C PHE A 390 -2.00 12.02 17.07
N GLU A 391 -1.78 12.99 17.95
CA GLU A 391 -2.84 13.92 18.34
C GLU A 391 -3.16 14.91 17.21
N ASP A 392 -2.17 15.31 16.41
CA ASP A 392 -2.37 16.33 15.38
C ASP A 392 -1.68 16.00 14.03
N MET A 393 -1.00 14.86 13.93
CA MET A 393 -0.19 14.41 12.80
C MET A 393 1.03 15.30 12.52
N SER A 394 1.45 16.13 13.50
CA SER A 394 2.67 16.93 13.36
C SER A 394 3.93 16.09 13.54
N SER A 395 5.00 16.53 12.91
CA SER A 395 6.34 16.00 13.13
C SER A 395 6.88 16.46 14.47
N LYS A 396 7.40 15.52 15.27
CA LYS A 396 8.18 15.82 16.47
C LYS A 396 9.61 16.27 16.18
N VAL A 397 10.07 16.05 14.93
CA VAL A 397 11.42 16.37 14.47
C VAL A 397 11.50 17.77 13.84
N CYS A 398 10.45 18.16 13.11
CA CYS A 398 10.45 19.36 12.29
C CYS A 398 9.15 20.16 12.53
N GLU A 399 9.24 21.24 13.32
CA GLU A 399 8.08 22.10 13.64
C GLU A 399 7.42 22.65 12.36
N GLY A 400 6.08 22.58 12.28
CA GLY A 400 5.30 23.07 11.14
C GLY A 400 5.16 22.08 9.99
N LEU A 401 5.81 20.91 10.09
CA LEU A 401 5.66 19.78 9.19
C LEU A 401 4.59 18.82 9.73
N TYR A 402 3.69 18.37 8.85
CA TYR A 402 2.68 17.35 9.12
C TYR A 402 2.84 16.21 8.11
N LEU A 403 2.54 14.99 8.52
CA LEU A 403 2.63 13.80 7.66
C LEU A 403 1.33 13.00 7.74
N ALA A 404 0.79 12.52 6.60
CA ALA A 404 -0.43 11.73 6.61
C ALA A 404 -0.48 10.70 5.47
N GLY A 405 -1.24 9.64 5.69
CA GLY A 405 -1.38 8.52 4.75
C GLY A 405 -0.17 7.60 4.74
N GLU A 406 0.04 6.93 3.62
CA GLU A 406 1.03 5.84 3.41
C GLU A 406 2.51 6.30 3.50
N ILE A 407 2.78 7.61 3.62
CA ILE A 407 4.14 8.12 3.88
C ILE A 407 4.62 7.79 5.30
N VAL A 408 3.70 7.60 6.24
CA VAL A 408 3.97 7.18 7.62
C VAL A 408 3.95 5.65 7.68
N ASP A 409 4.82 5.04 8.50
CA ASP A 409 4.90 3.59 8.69
C ASP A 409 3.66 3.02 9.39
N VAL A 410 2.53 3.08 8.67
CA VAL A 410 1.24 2.50 9.05
C VAL A 410 0.63 1.86 7.81
N ASP A 411 0.47 0.55 7.82
CA ASP A 411 -0.24 -0.21 6.80
C ASP A 411 -1.31 -1.13 7.42
N GLY A 412 -2.41 -1.29 6.74
CA GLY A 412 -3.52 -2.13 7.16
C GLY A 412 -3.68 -3.34 6.25
N ILE A 413 -4.45 -4.31 6.74
CA ILE A 413 -4.86 -5.49 5.96
C ILE A 413 -5.65 -5.09 4.71
N CYS A 414 -5.90 -6.05 3.80
CA CYS A 414 -6.75 -5.85 2.63
C CYS A 414 -8.21 -5.60 3.06
N GLY A 415 -8.89 -4.59 2.46
CA GLY A 415 -10.32 -4.41 2.73
C GLY A 415 -10.77 -3.02 3.19
N GLY A 416 -10.15 -1.94 2.71
CA GLY A 416 -10.56 -0.55 3.00
C GLY A 416 -9.79 0.12 4.14
N TYR A 417 -8.99 -0.62 4.88
CA TYR A 417 -8.25 -0.14 6.05
C TYR A 417 -7.18 0.90 5.70
N ASN A 418 -6.44 0.70 4.61
CA ASN A 418 -5.42 1.65 4.16
C ASN A 418 -6.03 2.97 3.67
N LEU A 419 -7.21 2.93 3.08
CA LEU A 419 -7.96 4.14 2.75
C LEU A 419 -8.52 4.80 4.02
N GLN A 420 -9.04 4.02 4.97
CA GLN A 420 -9.46 4.57 6.27
C GLN A 420 -8.31 5.30 6.97
N TRP A 421 -7.11 4.70 7.00
CA TRP A 421 -5.92 5.37 7.51
C TRP A 421 -5.62 6.69 6.78
N ALA A 422 -5.70 6.67 5.43
CA ALA A 422 -5.46 7.87 4.63
C ALA A 422 -6.48 8.98 4.92
N TRP A 423 -7.76 8.61 5.11
CA TRP A 423 -8.81 9.56 5.46
C TRP A 423 -8.61 10.13 6.87
N SER A 424 -8.41 9.28 7.85
CA SER A 424 -8.28 9.68 9.25
C SER A 424 -7.07 10.57 9.48
N SER A 425 -5.89 10.13 9.04
CA SER A 425 -4.65 10.89 9.19
C SER A 425 -4.67 12.19 8.37
N GLY A 426 -5.19 12.15 7.14
CA GLY A 426 -5.35 13.33 6.29
C GLY A 426 -6.28 14.36 6.91
N TYR A 427 -7.46 13.93 7.39
CA TYR A 427 -8.42 14.83 8.04
C TYR A 427 -7.82 15.53 9.25
N ILE A 428 -7.17 14.76 10.14
CA ILE A 428 -6.54 15.30 11.36
C ILE A 428 -5.40 16.26 10.99
N ALA A 429 -4.51 15.89 10.08
CA ALA A 429 -3.40 16.74 9.65
C ALA A 429 -3.89 18.08 9.06
N GLY A 430 -4.90 18.02 8.18
CA GLY A 430 -5.47 19.22 7.56
C GLY A 430 -6.10 20.17 8.57
N LYS A 431 -6.93 19.62 9.47
CA LYS A 431 -7.58 20.37 10.55
C LYS A 431 -6.55 21.07 11.46
N SER A 432 -5.51 20.35 11.87
CA SER A 432 -4.48 20.83 12.78
C SER A 432 -3.58 21.88 12.11
N ALA A 433 -3.20 21.68 10.86
CA ALA A 433 -2.42 22.64 10.10
C ALA A 433 -3.16 23.98 9.94
N ALA A 434 -4.49 23.96 9.79
CA ALA A 434 -5.32 25.15 9.71
C ALA A 434 -5.57 25.85 11.07
N GLY A 435 -5.10 25.27 12.18
CA GLY A 435 -5.29 25.85 13.53
C GLY A 435 -6.65 25.51 14.16
N GLY A 436 -7.36 24.53 13.61
CA GLY A 436 -8.59 24.01 14.17
C GLY A 436 -8.33 23.37 15.55
N LYS A 437 -8.99 23.85 16.59
CA LYS A 437 -8.91 23.22 17.91
C LYS A 437 -9.55 21.83 17.84
N GLN A 438 -8.91 20.86 18.46
CA GLN A 438 -9.48 19.54 18.63
C GLN A 438 -10.64 19.66 19.65
N LYS A 439 -11.84 19.27 19.25
CA LYS A 439 -12.99 19.10 20.14
C LYS A 439 -13.11 17.64 20.54
#